data_8966ac59938732dd48881b5136c1e9cb
#
_entry.id   8966ac59938732dd48881b5136c1e9cb
#
_cell.length_a   1.000
_cell.length_b   1.000
_cell.length_c   1.000
_cell.angle_alpha   90.00
_cell.angle_beta   90.00
_cell.angle_gamma   90.00
#
_symmetry.space_group_name_H-M   'P 1'
#
loop_
_entity.id
_entity.type
_entity.pdbx_description
1 polymer ?
#
loop_
_entity_poly.entity_id
_entity_poly.type
_entity_poly.pdbx_seq_one_letter_code
_entity_poly.pdbx_strand_id
1 'polypeptide(L)' 'MNPENLTWRLLTAEELTNVYLNEMRRDFPAGELKPLSMILNSEAAGTAHTWGVYEDDALVAYLL' A
#
# COMPACT_ATOMS: atom_id res chain seq x y z
N MET A 1 -18.70 2.46 -8.34
CA MET A 1 -17.35 2.98 -8.61
C MET A 1 -17.24 3.40 -10.06
N ASN A 2 -16.79 4.61 -10.31
CA ASN A 2 -16.60 5.11 -11.67
C ASN A 2 -15.13 4.94 -12.06
N PRO A 3 -14.79 4.11 -13.06
CA PRO A 3 -13.39 3.88 -13.44
C PRO A 3 -12.66 5.15 -13.89
N GLU A 4 -13.35 6.16 -14.35
CA GLU A 4 -12.75 7.43 -14.76
C GLU A 4 -12.16 8.21 -13.58
N ASN A 5 -12.62 7.93 -12.35
CA ASN A 5 -12.15 8.60 -11.15
C ASN A 5 -11.05 7.82 -10.41
N LEU A 6 -10.64 6.67 -10.95
CA LEU A 6 -9.59 5.86 -10.33
C LEU A 6 -8.21 6.35 -10.74
N THR A 7 -7.34 6.49 -9.75
CA THR A 7 -5.95 6.87 -9.95
C THR A 7 -5.05 5.79 -9.35
N TRP A 8 -4.11 5.30 -10.13
CA TRP A 8 -3.09 4.35 -9.69
C TRP A 8 -1.79 5.10 -9.49
N ARG A 9 -1.16 4.90 -8.34
CA ARG A 9 0.15 5.49 -8.10
C ARG A 9 0.98 4.66 -7.15
N LEU A 10 2.30 4.75 -7.31
CA LEU A 10 3.24 4.16 -6.37
C LEU A 10 3.14 4.92 -5.05
N LEU A 11 3.06 4.17 -3.96
CA LEU A 11 3.01 4.78 -2.64
C LEU A 11 4.40 5.28 -2.24
N THR A 12 4.44 6.45 -1.63
CA THR A 12 5.64 6.94 -0.95
C THR A 12 5.86 6.12 0.32
N ALA A 13 7.04 6.23 0.93
CA ALA A 13 7.32 5.55 2.19
C ALA A 13 6.32 5.95 3.29
N GLU A 14 5.95 7.22 3.34
CA GLU A 14 4.97 7.71 4.30
C GLU A 14 3.57 7.12 4.03
N GLU A 15 3.13 7.13 2.77
CA GLU A 15 1.85 6.56 2.39
C GLU A 15 1.79 5.07 2.65
N LEU A 16 2.86 4.34 2.31
CA LEU A 16 2.97 2.91 2.56
C LEU A 16 2.89 2.60 4.06
N THR A 17 3.56 3.39 4.88
CA THR A 17 3.50 3.23 6.33
C THR A 17 2.07 3.37 6.83
N ASN A 18 1.34 4.38 6.35
CA ASN A 18 -0.05 4.59 6.74
C ASN A 18 -0.95 3.45 6.29
N VAL A 19 -0.80 2.98 5.06
CA VAL A 19 -1.56 1.84 4.53
C VAL A 19 -1.25 0.58 5.32
N TYR A 20 0.03 0.34 5.65
CA TYR A 20 0.44 -0.82 6.44
C TYR A 20 -0.21 -0.80 7.83
N LEU A 21 -0.14 0.32 8.53
CA LEU A 21 -0.63 0.42 9.90
C LEU A 21 -2.16 0.35 9.99
N ASN A 22 -2.86 0.75 8.94
CA ASN A 22 -4.33 0.77 8.93
C ASN A 22 -4.90 -0.41 8.14
N GLU A 23 -4.77 -0.38 6.81
CA GLU A 23 -5.45 -1.35 5.95
C GLU A 23 -4.81 -2.74 6.00
N MET A 24 -3.48 -2.82 5.89
CA MET A 24 -2.80 -4.12 5.83
C MET A 24 -2.90 -4.87 7.16
N ARG A 25 -2.76 -4.19 8.27
CA ARG A 25 -2.90 -4.82 9.59
C ARG A 25 -4.31 -5.30 9.86
N ARG A 26 -5.30 -4.64 9.26
CA ARG A 26 -6.69 -5.06 9.34
C ARG A 26 -6.96 -6.28 8.45
N ASP A 27 -6.40 -6.29 7.23
CA ASP A 27 -6.73 -7.27 6.20
C ASP A 27 -5.94 -8.58 6.33
N PHE A 28 -4.76 -8.56 6.97
CA PHE A 28 -3.89 -9.72 7.06
C PHE A 28 -3.72 -10.17 8.51
N PRO A 29 -3.78 -11.51 8.78
CA PRO A 29 -3.41 -12.03 10.08
C PRO A 29 -1.99 -11.65 10.47
N ALA A 30 -1.76 -11.41 11.76
CA ALA A 30 -0.47 -10.94 12.24
C ALA A 30 0.70 -11.83 11.83
N GLY A 31 0.47 -13.15 11.74
CA GLY A 31 1.54 -14.10 11.36
C GLY A 31 1.84 -14.14 9.88
N GLU A 32 1.02 -13.54 9.03
CA GLU A 32 1.18 -13.55 7.57
C GLU A 32 1.69 -12.23 7.01
N LEU A 33 1.61 -11.15 7.79
CA LEU A 33 2.04 -9.84 7.34
C LEU A 33 3.53 -9.66 7.61
N LYS A 34 4.31 -9.38 6.56
CA LYS A 34 5.74 -9.10 6.71
C LYS A 34 5.96 -7.84 7.54
N PRO A 35 7.03 -7.76 8.34
CA PRO A 35 7.35 -6.53 9.06
C PRO A 35 7.47 -5.33 8.13
N LEU A 36 6.97 -4.19 8.58
CA LEU A 36 7.02 -2.95 7.79
C LEU A 36 8.42 -2.59 7.34
N SER A 37 9.42 -2.80 8.21
CA SER A 37 10.82 -2.51 7.86
C SER A 37 11.30 -3.31 6.66
N MET A 38 10.87 -4.57 6.52
CA MET A 38 11.24 -5.40 5.37
C MET A 38 10.61 -4.86 4.09
N ILE A 39 9.36 -4.43 4.16
CA ILE A 39 8.66 -3.87 3.00
C ILE A 39 9.32 -2.56 2.57
N LEU A 40 9.60 -1.67 3.52
CA LEU A 40 10.26 -0.40 3.23
C LEU A 40 11.66 -0.59 2.66
N ASN A 41 12.42 -1.56 3.19
CA ASN A 41 13.75 -1.87 2.68
C ASN A 41 13.70 -2.42 1.24
N SER A 42 12.73 -3.27 0.94
CA SER A 42 12.54 -3.81 -0.40
C SER A 42 12.18 -2.70 -1.39
N GLU A 43 11.34 -1.76 -1.00
CA GLU A 43 11.00 -0.62 -1.85
C GLU A 43 12.20 0.30 -2.08
N ALA A 44 12.96 0.59 -1.04
CA ALA A 44 14.17 1.41 -1.16
C ALA A 44 15.22 0.76 -2.06
N ALA A 45 15.33 -0.57 -2.03
CA ALA A 45 16.23 -1.32 -2.88
C ALA A 45 15.70 -1.49 -4.33
N GLY A 46 14.46 -1.11 -4.61
CA GLY A 46 13.85 -1.26 -5.92
C GLY A 46 13.44 -2.68 -6.27
N THR A 47 13.37 -3.58 -5.28
CA THR A 47 13.01 -4.99 -5.51
C THR A 47 11.52 -5.26 -5.34
N ALA A 48 10.77 -4.32 -4.77
CA ALA A 48 9.33 -4.42 -4.61
C ALA A 48 8.70 -3.04 -4.70
N HIS A 49 7.44 -3.00 -5.13
CA HIS A 49 6.67 -1.77 -5.25
C HIS A 49 5.27 -2.00 -4.72
N THR A 50 4.74 -1.00 -4.02
CA THR A 50 3.36 -1.02 -3.56
C THR A 50 2.58 0.07 -4.28
N TRP A 51 1.47 -0.33 -4.90
CA TRP A 51 0.58 0.57 -5.63
C TRP A 51 -0.65 0.85 -4.80
N GLY A 52 -1.06 2.10 -4.75
CA GLY A 52 -2.35 2.49 -4.22
C GLY A 52 -3.30 2.83 -5.35
N VAL A 53 -4.55 2.43 -5.20
CA VAL A 53 -5.63 2.79 -6.12
C VAL A 53 -6.57 3.72 -5.37
N TYR A 54 -6.77 4.91 -5.92
CA TYR A 54 -7.56 5.96 -5.28
C TYR A 54 -8.78 6.28 -6.13
N GLU A 55 -9.91 6.46 -5.48
CA GLU A 55 -11.09 7.09 -6.09
C GLU A 55 -11.16 8.49 -5.50
N ASP A 56 -10.94 9.50 -6.34
CA ASP A 56 -10.67 10.86 -5.91
C ASP A 56 -9.47 10.84 -4.94
N ASP A 57 -9.64 11.20 -3.69
CA ASP A 57 -8.55 11.21 -2.71
C ASP A 57 -8.64 10.04 -1.70
N ALA A 58 -9.56 9.12 -1.91
CA ALA A 58 -9.78 8.00 -1.00
C ALA A 58 -9.13 6.72 -1.50
N LEU A 59 -8.30 6.08 -0.67
CA LEU A 59 -7.72 4.78 -0.99
C LEU A 59 -8.81 3.72 -1.00
N VAL A 60 -8.97 3.04 -2.13
CA VAL A 60 -9.98 1.98 -2.28
C VAL A 60 -9.36 0.59 -2.46
N ALA A 61 -8.08 0.52 -2.84
CA ALA A 61 -7.36 -0.75 -2.99
C ALA A 61 -5.85 -0.51 -2.94
N TYR A 62 -5.10 -1.58 -2.71
CA TYR A 62 -3.64 -1.55 -2.80
C TYR A 62 -3.13 -2.88 -3.35
N LEU A 63 -1.96 -2.82 -4.00
CA LEU A 63 -1.30 -4.00 -4.56
C LEU A 63 0.16 -4.01 -4.09
N LEU A 64 0.60 -5.16 -3.68
CA LEU A 64 1.97 -5.40 -3.24
C LEU A 64 2.80 -6.01 -4.35
#